data_605ccf2d8c032b2f4b84f4e388ec1d05
#
_entry.id   605ccf2d8c032b2f4b84f4e388ec1d05
#
_cell.length_a   1.000
_cell.length_b   1.000
_cell.length_c   1.000
_cell.angle_alpha   90.00
_cell.angle_beta   90.00
_cell.angle_gamma   90.00
#
_symmetry.space_group_name_H-M   'P 1'
#
loop_
_entity.id
_entity.type
_entity.pdbx_description
1 polymer ?
#
loop_
_entity_poly.entity_id
_entity_poly.type
_entity_poly.pdbx_seq_one_letter_code
_entity_poly.pdbx_strand_id
1 'polypeptide(L)'
;LNLFSNMRKIESQMNAAVTNRYNFSKANTQVSIDDRVASVYLHGNLIARVGDNFVQILDGGWQSVTTKSRLNALLRAVTPDGGVFQKDFTWYYNSSKTGTVPFFSGMEAV
;
A
#
# COMPACT_ATOMS: atom_id res chain seq x y z
N LEU A 1 -4.66 19.58 14.56
CA LEU A 1 -5.13 18.34 13.99
C LEU A 1 -3.95 17.42 13.64
N ASN A 2 -4.01 16.21 14.11
CA ASN A 2 -2.96 15.23 13.87
C ASN A 2 -3.29 14.44 12.59
N LEU A 3 -2.43 14.55 11.57
CA LEU A 3 -2.63 13.84 10.31
C LEU A 3 -2.62 12.33 10.49
N PHE A 4 -1.87 11.84 11.50
CA PHE A 4 -1.81 10.40 11.77
C PHE A 4 -3.07 9.85 12.41
N SER A 5 -3.95 10.71 12.94
CA SER A 5 -5.22 10.26 13.52
C SER A 5 -6.13 9.60 12.49
N ASN A 6 -5.91 9.84 11.20
CA ASN A 6 -6.70 9.22 10.13
C ASN A 6 -6.19 7.84 9.73
N MET A 7 -5.01 7.45 10.23
CA MET A 7 -4.44 6.13 9.95
C MET A 7 -5.00 5.13 10.96
N ARG A 8 -5.52 4.02 10.46
CA ARG A 8 -6.00 2.93 11.32
C ARG A 8 -4.83 2.29 12.03
N LYS A 9 -5.07 1.79 13.27
CA LYS A 9 -4.03 1.13 14.06
C LYS A 9 -3.39 -0.04 13.32
N ILE A 10 -4.21 -0.86 12.65
CA ILE A 10 -3.70 -2.01 11.89
C ILE A 10 -2.77 -1.55 10.75
N GLU A 11 -3.02 -0.36 10.20
CA GLU A 11 -2.17 0.19 9.13
C GLU A 11 -0.82 0.66 9.68
N SER A 12 -0.80 1.26 10.86
CA SER A 12 0.46 1.58 11.53
C SER A 12 1.28 0.33 11.82
N GLN A 13 0.63 -0.73 12.28
CA GLN A 13 1.29 -1.99 12.57
C GLN A 13 1.80 -2.66 11.29
N MET A 14 1.01 -2.63 10.22
CA MET A 14 1.42 -3.12 8.92
C MET A 14 2.66 -2.37 8.42
N ASN A 15 2.64 -1.05 8.50
CA ASN A 15 3.76 -0.22 8.05
C ASN A 15 5.04 -0.51 8.83
N ALA A 16 4.94 -0.72 10.14
CA ALA A 16 6.09 -1.09 10.97
C ALA A 16 6.68 -2.43 10.51
N ALA A 17 5.83 -3.40 10.22
CA ALA A 17 6.26 -4.71 9.74
C ALA A 17 6.96 -4.62 8.38
N VAL A 18 6.42 -3.81 7.46
CA VAL A 18 7.02 -3.60 6.14
C VAL A 18 8.37 -2.88 6.27
N THR A 19 8.41 -1.79 7.02
CA THR A 19 9.61 -0.96 7.15
C THR A 19 10.74 -1.72 7.82
N ASN A 20 10.43 -2.50 8.86
CA ASN A 20 11.43 -3.22 9.65
C ASN A 20 11.62 -4.67 9.19
N ARG A 21 10.91 -5.09 8.17
CA ARG A 21 11.04 -6.41 7.54
C ARG A 21 10.80 -7.54 8.54
N TYR A 22 9.60 -7.58 9.15
CA TYR A 22 9.20 -8.74 9.94
C TYR A 22 7.81 -9.21 9.56
N ASN A 23 7.56 -10.50 9.77
CA ASN A 23 6.25 -11.09 9.49
C ASN A 23 5.21 -10.56 10.45
N PHE A 24 4.00 -10.35 9.93
CA PHE A 24 2.90 -9.78 10.69
C PHE A 24 1.59 -10.35 10.16
N SER A 25 0.67 -10.67 11.06
CA SER A 25 -0.66 -11.10 10.66
C SER A 25 -1.64 -10.67 11.74
N LYS A 26 -2.65 -9.90 11.35
CA LYS A 26 -3.71 -9.47 12.24
C LYS A 26 -4.97 -9.20 11.44
N ALA A 27 -6.08 -9.81 11.88
CA ALA A 27 -7.38 -9.66 11.22
C ALA A 27 -7.24 -9.95 9.71
N ASN A 28 -7.58 -9.01 8.85
CA ASN A 28 -7.56 -9.19 7.41
C ASN A 28 -6.23 -8.82 6.74
N THR A 29 -5.22 -8.43 7.52
CA THR A 29 -3.97 -7.87 6.97
C THR A 29 -2.77 -8.73 7.36
N GLN A 30 -1.91 -9.02 6.38
CA GLN A 30 -0.74 -9.86 6.57
C GLN A 30 0.46 -9.27 5.84
N VAL A 31 1.63 -9.35 6.47
CA VAL A 31 2.91 -9.02 5.86
C VAL A 31 3.81 -10.25 5.94
N SER A 32 4.34 -10.66 4.80
CA SER A 32 5.23 -11.82 4.71
C SER A 32 6.57 -11.36 4.12
N ILE A 33 7.66 -11.70 4.77
CA ILE A 33 9.00 -11.30 4.36
C ILE A 33 9.71 -12.49 3.72
N ASP A 34 10.25 -12.27 2.51
CA ASP A 34 11.06 -13.25 1.81
C ASP A 34 12.16 -12.51 1.05
N ASP A 35 13.40 -12.84 1.36
CA ASP A 35 14.58 -12.24 0.72
C ASP A 35 14.50 -10.71 0.68
N ARG A 36 14.19 -10.09 1.82
CA ARG A 36 14.06 -8.65 2.03
C ARG A 36 12.90 -8.00 1.27
N VAL A 37 12.04 -8.78 0.64
CA VAL A 37 10.83 -8.27 0.02
C VAL A 37 9.67 -8.47 0.98
N ALA A 38 8.98 -7.39 1.31
CA ALA A 38 7.76 -7.42 2.11
C ALA A 38 6.57 -7.54 1.16
N SER A 39 5.81 -8.62 1.27
CA SER A 39 4.57 -8.82 0.53
C SER A 39 3.40 -8.56 1.47
N VAL A 40 2.48 -7.68 1.06
CA VAL A 40 1.33 -7.27 1.87
C VAL A 40 0.06 -7.87 1.28
N TYR A 41 -0.71 -8.53 2.14
CA TYR A 41 -1.96 -9.19 1.76
C TYR A 41 -3.13 -8.59 2.50
N LEU A 42 -4.25 -8.44 1.81
CA LEU A 42 -5.53 -8.06 2.39
C LEU A 42 -6.54 -9.15 2.04
N HIS A 43 -7.16 -9.77 3.06
CA HIS A 43 -8.04 -10.93 2.87
C HIS A 43 -7.38 -12.04 2.05
N GLY A 44 -6.07 -12.24 2.25
CA GLY A 44 -5.31 -13.25 1.53
C GLY A 44 -4.92 -12.89 0.10
N ASN A 45 -5.26 -11.68 -0.36
CA ASN A 45 -4.93 -11.23 -1.72
C ASN A 45 -3.77 -10.24 -1.70
N LEU A 46 -2.79 -10.44 -2.57
CA LEU A 46 -1.61 -9.57 -2.64
C LEU A 46 -2.01 -8.17 -3.09
N ILE A 47 -1.63 -7.16 -2.31
CA ILE A 47 -1.89 -5.75 -2.65
C ILE A 47 -0.61 -4.92 -2.77
N ALA A 48 0.52 -5.40 -2.26
CA ALA A 48 1.78 -4.66 -2.42
C ALA A 48 2.98 -5.57 -2.22
N ARG A 49 4.08 -5.21 -2.89
CA ARG A 49 5.40 -5.79 -2.64
C ARG A 49 6.39 -4.65 -2.52
N VAL A 50 7.15 -4.66 -1.43
CA VAL A 50 8.11 -3.59 -1.12
C VAL A 50 9.48 -4.22 -0.97
N GLY A 51 10.38 -3.89 -1.89
CA GLY A 51 11.78 -4.28 -1.82
C GLY A 51 12.64 -3.09 -1.43
N ASP A 52 13.96 -3.27 -1.51
CA ASP A 52 14.90 -2.20 -1.19
C ASP A 52 14.87 -1.07 -2.24
N ASN A 53 14.53 -1.41 -3.50
CA ASN A 53 14.58 -0.47 -4.61
C ASN A 53 13.28 -0.36 -5.40
N PHE A 54 12.19 -0.93 -4.90
CA PHE A 54 10.92 -0.87 -5.61
C PHE A 54 9.73 -0.94 -4.66
N VAL A 55 8.62 -0.38 -5.12
CA VAL A 55 7.31 -0.53 -4.49
C VAL A 55 6.32 -0.86 -5.60
N GLN A 56 5.72 -2.03 -5.50
CA GLN A 56 4.69 -2.48 -6.45
C GLN A 56 3.34 -2.47 -5.74
N ILE A 57 2.34 -1.91 -6.39
CA ILE A 57 0.98 -1.84 -5.82
C ILE A 57 -0.01 -2.58 -6.71
N LEU A 58 -0.93 -3.31 -6.05
CA LEU A 58 -1.93 -4.14 -6.70
C LEU A 58 -3.28 -3.92 -6.00
N ASP A 59 -4.37 -4.25 -6.67
CA ASP A 59 -5.69 -4.13 -6.06
C ASP A 59 -6.19 -5.43 -5.43
N GLY A 60 -5.44 -6.52 -5.56
CA GLY A 60 -5.84 -7.81 -5.03
C GLY A 60 -7.04 -8.42 -5.77
N GLY A 61 -7.38 -7.89 -6.94
CA GLY A 61 -8.54 -8.32 -7.70
C GLY A 61 -9.83 -7.61 -7.30
N TRP A 62 -9.78 -6.67 -6.35
CA TRP A 62 -10.96 -5.98 -5.85
C TRP A 62 -10.64 -4.55 -5.43
N GLN A 63 -11.15 -3.57 -6.16
CA GLN A 63 -10.91 -2.15 -5.88
C GLN A 63 -11.87 -1.64 -4.81
N SER A 64 -11.53 -1.90 -3.54
CA SER A 64 -12.37 -1.52 -2.41
C SER A 64 -11.79 -0.31 -1.66
N VAL A 65 -12.64 0.30 -0.83
CA VAL A 65 -12.22 1.40 0.06
C VAL A 65 -11.12 0.92 1.01
N THR A 66 -11.23 -0.31 1.52
CA THR A 66 -10.23 -0.86 2.45
C THR A 66 -8.90 -1.06 1.74
N THR A 67 -8.90 -1.60 0.52
CA THR A 67 -7.66 -1.77 -0.27
C THR A 67 -6.98 -0.42 -0.48
N LYS A 68 -7.75 0.59 -0.89
CA LYS A 68 -7.20 1.93 -1.12
C LYS A 68 -6.65 2.53 0.18
N SER A 69 -7.34 2.33 1.30
CA SER A 69 -6.87 2.80 2.61
C SER A 69 -5.52 2.16 2.98
N ARG A 70 -5.40 0.84 2.81
CA ARG A 70 -4.14 0.12 3.08
C ARG A 70 -3.01 0.62 2.18
N LEU A 71 -3.29 0.78 0.88
CA LEU A 71 -2.28 1.26 -0.07
C LEU A 71 -1.81 2.67 0.27
N ASN A 72 -2.72 3.57 0.60
CA ASN A 72 -2.34 4.95 0.93
C ASN A 72 -1.57 5.02 2.25
N ALA A 73 -1.93 4.21 3.25
CA ALA A 73 -1.17 4.13 4.49
C ALA A 73 0.25 3.65 4.22
N LEU A 74 0.40 2.60 3.41
CA LEU A 74 1.71 2.06 3.05
C LEU A 74 2.54 3.08 2.28
N LEU A 75 1.95 3.74 1.30
CA LEU A 75 2.66 4.71 0.47
C LEU A 75 3.21 5.89 1.30
N ARG A 76 2.50 6.30 2.36
CA ARG A 76 3.02 7.34 3.26
C ARG A 76 4.36 6.96 3.86
N ALA A 77 4.60 5.66 4.08
CA ALA A 77 5.84 5.18 4.68
C ALA A 77 6.94 4.94 3.64
N VAL A 78 6.58 4.48 2.44
CA VAL A 78 7.59 4.00 1.47
C VAL A 78 7.69 4.85 0.21
N THR A 79 6.66 5.61 -0.13
CA THR A 79 6.65 6.54 -1.26
C THR A 79 5.84 7.77 -0.84
N PRO A 80 6.43 8.66 0.01
CA PRO A 80 5.63 9.66 0.75
C PRO A 80 4.81 10.62 -0.11
N ASP A 81 5.21 10.91 -1.34
CA ASP A 81 4.44 11.78 -2.21
C ASP A 81 3.51 11.03 -3.16
N GLY A 82 3.45 9.71 -3.05
CA GLY A 82 2.57 8.88 -3.86
C GLY A 82 1.22 8.65 -3.20
N GLY A 83 0.20 8.49 -4.00
CA GLY A 83 -1.13 8.19 -3.48
C GLY A 83 -2.06 7.64 -4.54
N VAL A 84 -3.02 6.83 -4.09
CA VAL A 84 -4.07 6.26 -4.93
C VAL A 84 -5.38 6.96 -4.60
N PHE A 85 -6.09 7.41 -5.62
CA PHE A 85 -7.39 8.04 -5.41
C PHE A 85 -8.37 7.57 -6.48
N GLN A 86 -9.64 7.83 -6.23
CA GLN A 86 -10.72 7.42 -7.12
C GLN A 86 -11.47 8.66 -7.62
N LYS A 87 -11.74 8.70 -8.91
CA LYS A 87 -12.56 9.72 -9.53
C LYS A 87 -13.43 9.08 -10.61
N ASP A 88 -14.73 9.33 -10.56
CA ASP A 88 -15.69 8.78 -11.53
C ASP A 88 -15.56 7.26 -11.65
N PHE A 89 -15.46 6.57 -10.48
CA PHE A 89 -15.36 5.12 -10.35
C PHE A 89 -14.07 4.51 -10.91
N THR A 90 -13.07 5.34 -11.24
CA THR A 90 -11.77 4.90 -11.77
C THR A 90 -10.67 5.26 -10.79
N TRP A 91 -9.76 4.32 -10.56
CA TRP A 91 -8.60 4.54 -9.70
C TRP A 91 -7.45 5.17 -10.49
N TYR A 92 -6.75 6.09 -9.81
CA TYR A 92 -5.57 6.79 -10.33
C TYR A 92 -4.45 6.73 -9.31
N TYR A 93 -3.22 6.82 -9.80
CA TYR A 93 -2.03 7.01 -8.98
C TYR A 93 -1.47 8.38 -9.28
N ASN A 94 -1.02 9.09 -8.24
CA ASN A 94 -0.41 10.41 -8.40
C ASN A 94 0.85 10.53 -7.55
N SER A 95 1.91 11.09 -8.13
CA SER A 95 3.12 11.47 -7.42
C SER A 95 3.76 12.65 -8.14
N SER A 96 4.79 13.25 -7.52
CA SER A 96 5.53 14.36 -8.16
C SER A 96 6.27 13.89 -9.41
N LYS A 97 6.63 12.60 -9.48
CA LYS A 97 7.35 12.06 -10.64
C LYS A 97 6.43 11.76 -11.82
N THR A 98 5.27 11.20 -11.54
CA THR A 98 4.38 10.70 -12.59
C THR A 98 3.28 11.66 -12.97
N GLY A 99 2.95 12.62 -12.10
CA GLY A 99 1.66 13.30 -12.18
C GLY A 99 0.55 12.30 -11.96
N THR A 100 -0.65 12.60 -12.42
CA THR A 100 -1.78 11.70 -12.31
C THR A 100 -1.79 10.74 -13.49
N VAL A 101 -1.74 9.43 -13.18
CA VAL A 101 -1.77 8.38 -14.19
C VAL A 101 -2.83 7.34 -13.79
N PRO A 102 -3.40 6.61 -14.75
CA PRO A 102 -4.31 5.53 -14.40
C PRO A 102 -3.63 4.49 -13.52
N PHE A 103 -4.35 4.04 -12.49
CA PHE A 103 -3.88 2.92 -11.69
C PHE A 103 -4.06 1.62 -12.48
N PHE A 104 -3.06 0.76 -12.47
CA PHE A 104 -3.23 -0.63 -12.91
C PHE A 104 -2.57 -1.55 -11.90
N SER A 105 -3.20 -2.69 -11.69
CA SER A 105 -2.74 -3.66 -10.69
C SER A 105 -1.37 -4.22 -11.11
N GLY A 106 -0.40 -4.12 -10.23
CA GLY A 106 0.98 -4.53 -10.49
C GLY A 106 1.91 -3.40 -10.91
N MET A 107 1.42 -2.16 -10.96
CA MET A 107 2.27 -1.01 -11.32
C MET A 107 3.30 -0.71 -10.25
N GLU A 108 4.37 -0.07 -10.67
CA GLU A 108 5.38 0.42 -9.73
C GLU A 108 5.01 1.82 -9.26
N ALA A 109 5.04 2.02 -7.94
CA ALA A 109 4.77 3.33 -7.32
C ALA A 109 6.10 4.09 -7.23
N VAL A 110 6.21 5.15 -8.03
CA VAL A 110 7.42 5.98 -8.08
C VAL A 110 7.12 7.47 -7.83
#